data_d66c88c77aa45306564eef2b805777d1
#
_entry.id   d66c88c77aa45306564eef2b805777d1
#
_cell.length_a   1.000
_cell.length_b   1.000
_cell.length_c   1.000
_cell.angle_alpha   90.00
_cell.angle_beta   90.00
_cell.angle_gamma   90.00
#
_symmetry.space_group_name_H-M   'P 1'
#
loop_
_entity.id
_entity.type
_entity.pdbx_description
1 polymer ?
#
loop_
_entity_poly.entity_id
_entity_poly.type
_entity_poly.pdbx_seq_one_letter_code
_entity_poly.pdbx_strand_id
1 'polypeptide(L)'
;SWVKGDSLKVYGHGNQTRTFCYITDAIVAFMKILLDGKSPNVYNVGNPSPEISITQLAEKIRQQVDKKISVDIVKYPSTYPEDEPNRRCPDISRIEGSLGYKPKIDLDSGLLRFFTWAKENYSSEYL
;
A
#
# COMPACT_ATOMS: atom_id res chain seq x y z
N SER A 1 2.04 -12.84 -8.55
CA SER A 1 2.49 -14.09 -7.87
C SER A 1 1.29 -14.95 -7.45
N TRP A 2 0.37 -14.46 -6.60
CA TRP A 2 -0.71 -15.30 -6.04
C TRP A 2 -1.65 -15.91 -7.09
N VAL A 3 -1.96 -15.20 -8.17
CA VAL A 3 -2.78 -15.73 -9.29
C VAL A 3 -2.11 -16.95 -9.94
N LYS A 4 -0.76 -16.97 -9.94
CA LYS A 4 0.04 -18.10 -10.48
C LYS A 4 0.40 -19.16 -9.44
N GLY A 5 -0.02 -19.01 -8.19
CA GLY A 5 0.39 -19.88 -7.10
C GLY A 5 1.85 -19.73 -6.65
N ASP A 6 2.53 -18.67 -7.09
CA ASP A 6 3.91 -18.40 -6.71
C ASP A 6 3.99 -17.86 -5.27
N SER A 7 5.15 -18.05 -4.62
CA SER A 7 5.42 -17.48 -3.31
C SER A 7 5.42 -15.94 -3.33
N LEU A 8 5.08 -15.33 -2.19
CA LEU A 8 5.23 -13.90 -1.96
C LEU A 8 6.67 -13.61 -1.55
N LYS A 9 7.41 -12.90 -2.40
CA LYS A 9 8.81 -12.55 -2.13
C LYS A 9 8.89 -11.26 -1.34
N VAL A 10 9.53 -11.32 -0.16
CA VAL A 10 9.86 -10.19 0.70
C VAL A 10 11.35 -9.91 0.57
N TYR A 11 11.71 -8.76 0.00
CA TYR A 11 13.11 -8.39 -0.21
C TYR A 11 13.76 -7.84 1.06
N GLY A 12 15.05 -8.18 1.26
CA GLY A 12 15.86 -7.76 2.39
C GLY A 12 15.46 -8.48 3.67
N HIS A 13 15.28 -7.74 4.77
CA HIS A 13 14.88 -8.31 6.06
C HIS A 13 13.36 -8.27 6.32
N GLY A 14 12.61 -7.58 5.44
CA GLY A 14 11.18 -7.41 5.59
C GLY A 14 10.73 -6.52 6.77
N ASN A 15 11.67 -5.94 7.52
CA ASN A 15 11.39 -5.09 8.70
C ASN A 15 11.11 -3.63 8.34
N GLN A 16 11.43 -3.22 7.11
CA GLN A 16 11.11 -1.87 6.64
C GLN A 16 9.61 -1.62 6.73
N THR A 17 9.24 -0.45 7.27
CA THR A 17 7.83 -0.11 7.51
C THR A 17 7.27 0.84 6.46
N ARG A 18 6.01 0.63 6.14
CA ARG A 18 5.24 1.42 5.17
C ARG A 18 3.83 1.65 5.67
N THR A 19 3.21 2.68 5.14
CA THR A 19 1.77 2.89 5.22
C THR A 19 1.17 2.82 3.83
N PHE A 20 -0.10 2.48 3.75
CA PHE A 20 -0.77 2.23 2.48
C PHE A 20 -2.05 3.07 2.41
N CYS A 21 -2.20 3.82 1.35
CA CYS A 21 -3.40 4.61 1.08
C CYS A 21 -4.20 3.95 -0.04
N TYR A 22 -5.47 3.72 0.19
CA TYR A 22 -6.33 3.18 -0.86
C TYR A 22 -6.56 4.24 -1.94
N ILE A 23 -6.64 3.80 -3.21
CA ILE A 23 -6.66 4.70 -4.37
C ILE A 23 -7.80 5.73 -4.31
N THR A 24 -8.98 5.35 -3.85
CA THR A 24 -10.12 6.30 -3.77
C THR A 24 -9.87 7.40 -2.75
N ASP A 25 -9.21 7.11 -1.64
CA ASP A 25 -8.83 8.14 -0.66
C ASP A 25 -7.79 9.10 -1.24
N ALA A 26 -6.80 8.57 -1.99
CA ALA A 26 -5.82 9.40 -2.67
C ALA A 26 -6.48 10.32 -3.71
N ILE A 27 -7.42 9.80 -4.52
CA ILE A 27 -8.17 10.62 -5.50
C ILE A 27 -8.96 11.72 -4.81
N VAL A 28 -9.67 11.40 -3.71
CA VAL A 28 -10.40 12.41 -2.93
C VAL A 28 -9.47 13.51 -2.41
N ALA A 29 -8.26 13.14 -1.92
CA ALA A 29 -7.27 14.12 -1.50
C ALA A 29 -6.82 15.03 -2.65
N PHE A 30 -6.51 14.47 -3.82
CA PHE A 30 -6.14 15.25 -5.00
C PHE A 30 -7.25 16.20 -5.47
N MET A 31 -8.50 15.75 -5.46
CA MET A 31 -9.64 16.59 -5.81
C MET A 31 -9.81 17.75 -4.81
N LYS A 32 -9.65 17.51 -3.51
CA LYS A 32 -9.67 18.57 -2.49
C LYS A 32 -8.54 19.58 -2.69
N ILE A 33 -7.33 19.12 -3.01
CA ILE A 33 -6.20 20.02 -3.30
C ILE A 33 -6.47 20.85 -4.55
N LEU A 34 -7.01 20.23 -5.61
CA LEU A 34 -7.32 20.92 -6.86
C LEU A 34 -8.37 22.02 -6.70
N LEU A 35 -9.42 21.75 -5.90
CA LEU A 35 -10.56 22.66 -5.75
C LEU A 35 -10.32 23.74 -4.68
N ASP A 36 -9.71 23.38 -3.55
CA ASP A 36 -9.64 24.21 -2.35
C ASP A 36 -8.19 24.45 -1.87
N GLY A 37 -7.20 23.87 -2.55
CA GLY A 37 -5.79 24.02 -2.19
C GLY A 37 -5.30 25.45 -2.33
N LYS A 38 -4.54 25.93 -1.34
CA LYS A 38 -3.97 27.28 -1.33
C LYS A 38 -2.53 27.27 -1.85
N SER A 39 -2.25 28.02 -2.92
CA SER A 39 -0.90 28.24 -3.40
C SER A 39 -0.14 29.21 -2.44
N PRO A 40 1.15 29.02 -2.15
CA PRO A 40 2.07 27.99 -2.67
C PRO A 40 2.24 26.77 -1.73
N ASN A 41 1.17 26.21 -1.19
CA ASN A 41 1.27 25.11 -0.23
C ASN A 41 1.60 23.77 -0.91
N VAL A 42 2.40 22.95 -0.21
CA VAL A 42 2.67 21.55 -0.55
C VAL A 42 1.90 20.66 0.43
N TYR A 43 1.23 19.64 -0.07
CA TYR A 43 0.44 18.72 0.71
C TYR A 43 0.94 17.27 0.53
N ASN A 44 1.19 16.58 1.63
CA ASN A 44 1.37 15.14 1.59
C ASN A 44 -0.02 14.47 1.49
N VAL A 45 -0.12 13.46 0.64
CA VAL A 45 -1.33 12.64 0.48
C VAL A 45 -0.99 11.22 0.88
N GLY A 46 -1.82 10.63 1.75
CA GLY A 46 -1.61 9.26 2.20
C GLY A 46 -2.53 8.87 3.36
N ASN A 47 -2.29 7.70 3.91
CA ASN A 47 -2.88 7.25 5.16
C ASN A 47 -1.73 6.92 6.13
N PRO A 48 -1.58 7.63 7.27
CA PRO A 48 -0.48 7.39 8.20
C PRO A 48 -0.65 6.13 9.04
N SER A 49 -1.79 5.45 8.97
CA SER A 49 -2.11 4.30 9.83
C SER A 49 -2.88 3.21 9.07
N PRO A 50 -2.60 1.92 9.33
CA PRO A 50 -1.51 1.44 10.18
C PRO A 50 -0.16 1.53 9.49
N GLU A 51 0.91 1.80 10.26
CA GLU A 51 2.28 1.59 9.81
C GLU A 51 2.68 0.14 10.11
N ILE A 52 3.01 -0.62 9.09
CA ILE A 52 3.32 -2.05 9.20
C ILE A 52 4.60 -2.41 8.45
N SER A 53 5.25 -3.50 8.85
CA SER A 53 6.41 -4.03 8.12
C SER A 53 5.98 -4.73 6.82
N ILE A 54 6.91 -4.87 5.88
CA ILE A 54 6.65 -5.60 4.63
C ILE A 54 6.36 -7.08 4.92
N THR A 55 6.99 -7.67 5.93
CA THR A 55 6.65 -9.03 6.38
C THR A 55 5.21 -9.13 6.89
N GLN A 56 4.76 -8.16 7.70
CA GLN A 56 3.36 -8.11 8.17
C GLN A 56 2.38 -7.91 7.01
N LEU A 57 2.73 -7.09 6.02
CA LEU A 57 1.92 -6.94 4.81
C LEU A 57 1.79 -8.26 4.05
N ALA A 58 2.91 -8.94 3.80
CA ALA A 58 2.91 -10.23 3.10
C ALA A 58 2.04 -11.27 3.83
N GLU A 59 2.11 -11.30 5.15
CA GLU A 59 1.28 -12.20 5.96
C GLU A 59 -0.21 -11.85 5.89
N LYS A 60 -0.58 -10.57 5.93
CA LYS A 60 -1.96 -10.12 5.71
C LYS A 60 -2.48 -10.51 4.32
N ILE A 61 -1.67 -10.34 3.30
CA ILE A 61 -1.99 -10.76 1.93
C ILE A 61 -2.24 -12.26 1.90
N ARG A 62 -1.30 -13.07 2.42
CA ARG A 62 -1.41 -14.53 2.47
C ARG A 62 -2.71 -14.99 3.14
N GLN A 63 -3.10 -14.36 4.25
CA GLN A 63 -4.33 -14.69 4.99
C GLN A 63 -5.60 -14.40 4.19
N GLN A 64 -5.61 -13.35 3.37
CA GLN A 64 -6.79 -12.95 2.59
C GLN A 64 -6.91 -13.69 1.25
N VAL A 65 -5.79 -14.12 0.69
CA VAL A 65 -5.77 -14.73 -0.66
C VAL A 65 -5.79 -16.24 -0.60
N ASP A 66 -4.73 -16.86 -0.10
CA ASP A 66 -4.59 -18.30 0.10
C ASP A 66 -3.53 -18.57 1.17
N LYS A 67 -3.94 -19.17 2.27
CA LYS A 67 -3.06 -19.53 3.39
C LYS A 67 -1.94 -20.53 3.02
N LYS A 68 -2.05 -21.21 1.87
CA LYS A 68 -1.05 -22.17 1.40
C LYS A 68 0.14 -21.52 0.70
N ILE A 69 0.00 -20.24 0.26
CA ILE A 69 1.09 -19.51 -0.37
C ILE A 69 2.19 -19.26 0.66
N SER A 70 3.45 -19.57 0.32
CA SER A 70 4.59 -19.26 1.18
C SER A 70 4.98 -17.78 1.10
N VAL A 71 5.61 -17.28 2.17
CA VAL A 71 6.25 -15.96 2.21
C VAL A 71 7.75 -16.21 2.31
N ASP A 72 8.48 -15.83 1.27
CA ASP A 72 9.91 -16.09 1.17
C ASP A 72 10.70 -14.78 1.34
N ILE A 73 11.57 -14.75 2.35
CA ILE A 73 12.51 -13.62 2.54
C ILE A 73 13.70 -13.85 1.61
N VAL A 74 13.92 -12.92 0.69
CA VAL A 74 14.96 -13.04 -0.33
C VAL A 74 15.88 -11.81 -0.33
N LYS A 75 17.11 -11.99 -0.80
CA LYS A 75 18.04 -10.86 -0.95
C LYS A 75 17.53 -9.88 -2.00
N TYR A 76 17.86 -8.59 -1.81
CA TYR A 76 17.62 -7.60 -2.83
C TYR A 76 18.31 -7.96 -4.15
N PRO A 77 17.65 -7.74 -5.30
CA PRO A 77 18.31 -7.81 -6.59
C PRO A 77 19.49 -6.82 -6.66
N SER A 78 20.52 -7.12 -7.43
CA SER A 78 21.67 -6.21 -7.62
C SER A 78 21.30 -4.85 -8.22
N THR A 79 20.12 -4.75 -8.83
CA THR A 79 19.57 -3.51 -9.42
C THR A 79 18.73 -2.70 -8.42
N TYR A 80 18.56 -3.19 -7.19
CA TYR A 80 17.76 -2.49 -6.19
C TYR A 80 18.55 -1.31 -5.59
N PRO A 81 17.92 -0.14 -5.36
CA PRO A 81 18.61 1.01 -4.77
C PRO A 81 19.18 0.67 -3.39
N GLU A 82 20.46 1.02 -3.16
CA GLU A 82 21.14 0.77 -1.88
C GLU A 82 20.58 1.62 -0.73
N ASP A 83 19.93 2.75 -1.06
CA ASP A 83 19.41 3.75 -0.13
C ASP A 83 17.89 3.62 0.14
N GLU A 84 17.31 2.43 -0.03
CA GLU A 84 15.89 2.22 0.27
C GLU A 84 15.57 2.57 1.73
N PRO A 85 14.67 3.55 1.98
CA PRO A 85 14.37 3.99 3.34
C PRO A 85 13.76 2.86 4.18
N ASN A 86 14.22 2.72 5.42
CA ASN A 86 13.65 1.76 6.37
C ASN A 86 12.22 2.11 6.77
N ARG A 87 11.85 3.40 6.69
CA ARG A 87 10.53 3.90 7.07
C ARG A 87 10.00 4.88 6.05
N ARG A 88 8.73 4.70 5.63
CA ARG A 88 7.95 5.70 4.87
C ARG A 88 6.55 5.79 5.45
N CYS A 89 6.29 6.93 6.11
CA CYS A 89 4.99 7.26 6.69
C CYS A 89 4.73 8.75 6.47
N PRO A 90 3.63 9.16 5.79
CA PRO A 90 3.35 10.56 5.53
C PRO A 90 2.84 11.26 6.78
N ASP A 91 3.26 12.50 6.99
CA ASP A 91 2.56 13.44 7.84
C ASP A 91 1.49 14.15 6.99
N ILE A 92 0.23 13.90 7.28
CA ILE A 92 -0.93 14.48 6.59
C ILE A 92 -1.58 15.62 7.36
N SER A 93 -1.00 16.09 8.45
CA SER A 93 -1.59 17.11 9.32
C SER A 93 -2.00 18.38 8.59
N ARG A 94 -1.22 18.80 7.59
CA ARG A 94 -1.52 20.00 6.79
C ARG A 94 -2.79 19.84 5.95
N ILE A 95 -2.91 18.74 5.19
CA ILE A 95 -4.09 18.50 4.36
C ILE A 95 -5.32 18.22 5.23
N GLU A 96 -5.16 17.54 6.35
CA GLU A 96 -6.23 17.29 7.30
C GLU A 96 -6.75 18.61 7.89
N GLY A 97 -5.85 19.46 8.40
CA GLY A 97 -6.22 20.71 9.04
C GLY A 97 -6.76 21.78 8.08
N SER A 98 -6.23 21.85 6.84
CA SER A 98 -6.61 22.91 5.88
C SER A 98 -7.74 22.52 4.93
N LEU A 99 -7.85 21.23 4.57
CA LEU A 99 -8.81 20.75 3.57
C LEU A 99 -9.76 19.66 4.11
N GLY A 100 -9.67 19.33 5.40
CA GLY A 100 -10.52 18.33 6.03
C GLY A 100 -10.39 16.93 5.42
N TYR A 101 -9.22 16.62 4.83
CA TYR A 101 -8.97 15.27 4.31
C TYR A 101 -8.74 14.28 5.45
N LYS A 102 -9.45 13.15 5.39
CA LYS A 102 -9.21 12.00 6.25
C LYS A 102 -9.34 10.73 5.42
N PRO A 103 -8.34 9.85 5.41
CA PRO A 103 -8.47 8.55 4.76
C PRO A 103 -9.58 7.74 5.45
N LYS A 104 -10.38 7.02 4.67
CA LYS A 104 -11.56 6.29 5.16
C LYS A 104 -11.43 4.78 5.00
N ILE A 105 -10.59 4.33 4.09
CA ILE A 105 -10.42 2.92 3.78
C ILE A 105 -9.18 2.39 4.51
N ASP A 106 -9.41 1.51 5.47
CA ASP A 106 -8.34 0.82 6.17
C ASP A 106 -7.62 -0.19 5.25
N LEU A 107 -6.45 -0.66 5.69
CA LEU A 107 -5.61 -1.55 4.88
C LEU A 107 -6.32 -2.87 4.56
N ASP A 108 -6.99 -3.49 5.51
CA ASP A 108 -7.62 -4.81 5.31
C ASP A 108 -8.80 -4.70 4.33
N SER A 109 -9.61 -3.67 4.47
CA SER A 109 -10.70 -3.36 3.52
C SER A 109 -10.17 -3.03 2.13
N GLY A 110 -9.09 -2.28 2.04
CA GLY A 110 -8.43 -1.94 0.78
C GLY A 110 -7.86 -3.16 0.06
N LEU A 111 -7.18 -4.05 0.79
CA LEU A 111 -6.66 -5.31 0.26
C LEU A 111 -7.79 -6.21 -0.23
N LEU A 112 -8.86 -6.36 0.55
CA LEU A 112 -10.02 -7.18 0.15
C LEU A 112 -10.64 -6.69 -1.17
N ARG A 113 -10.87 -5.38 -1.30
CA ARG A 113 -11.39 -4.78 -2.54
C ARG A 113 -10.46 -5.01 -3.72
N PHE A 114 -9.15 -4.82 -3.51
CA PHE A 114 -8.15 -5.03 -4.55
C PHE A 114 -8.13 -6.49 -5.01
N PHE A 115 -8.15 -7.45 -4.10
CA PHE A 115 -8.13 -8.88 -4.47
C PHE A 115 -9.43 -9.34 -5.11
N THR A 116 -10.59 -8.80 -4.71
CA THR A 116 -11.86 -9.07 -5.37
C THR A 116 -11.78 -8.61 -6.83
N TRP A 117 -11.39 -7.37 -7.06
CA TRP A 117 -11.20 -6.83 -8.39
C TRP A 117 -10.17 -7.62 -9.22
N ALA A 118 -9.03 -7.98 -8.62
CA ALA A 118 -7.99 -8.72 -9.31
C ALA A 118 -8.44 -10.12 -9.73
N LYS A 119 -9.23 -10.82 -8.91
CA LYS A 119 -9.83 -12.10 -9.28
C LYS A 119 -10.76 -11.98 -10.48
N GLU A 120 -11.59 -10.96 -10.52
CA GLU A 120 -12.54 -10.74 -11.60
C GLU A 120 -11.86 -10.39 -12.92
N ASN A 121 -10.73 -9.68 -12.89
CA ASN A 121 -10.08 -9.13 -14.08
C ASN A 121 -8.86 -9.91 -14.58
N TYR A 122 -8.22 -10.74 -13.73
CA TYR A 122 -6.99 -11.45 -14.09
C TYR A 122 -7.09 -12.97 -14.02
N SER A 123 -8.15 -13.53 -13.44
CA SER A 123 -8.30 -14.99 -13.32
C SER A 123 -8.53 -15.70 -14.65
N SER A 124 -9.04 -15.00 -15.68
CA SER A 124 -9.32 -15.56 -17.01
C SER A 124 -8.11 -15.61 -17.95
N GLU A 125 -7.03 -14.85 -17.67
CA GLU A 125 -5.83 -14.82 -18.52
C GLU A 125 -4.74 -15.82 -18.11
N TYR A 126 -4.86 -16.45 -16.92
CA TYR A 126 -3.79 -17.25 -16.32
C TYR A 126 -4.24 -18.65 -15.87
N LEU A 127 -5.47 -19.04 -16.18
CA LEU A 127 -5.99 -20.40 -16.05
C LEU A 127 -5.99 -21.10 -17.43
#